data_ef0892793af69a8a0632d789f420485f
#
_entry.id   ef0892793af69a8a0632d789f420485f
#
_cell.length_a   1.000
_cell.length_b   1.000
_cell.length_c   1.000
_cell.angle_alpha   90.00
_cell.angle_beta   90.00
_cell.angle_gamma   90.00
#
_symmetry.space_group_name_H-M   'P 1'
#
loop_
_entity.id
_entity.type
_entity.pdbx_description
1 polymer ?
#
loop_
_entity_poly.entity_id
_entity_poly.type
_entity_poly.pdbx_seq_one_letter_code
_entity_poly.pdbx_strand_id
1 'polypeptide(L)'
;MKTLFFGSAALLAALMGLSGSAFAQTDQTLPIPGGEVAKDLPGAKELPDPNLVYKVVFDIATAAPKIDDVNPGLTGVVRYVNTLAKNGVLADHRKIAVVFHRGGTEIVLNNETFKARNQGHDNPNVALIQSMKKAGVDFRVCGQAVLARKIDPKTVMPEIEVDLWALTTLVNLQLRGYVHVGGE
;
A
#
# COMPACT_ATOMS: atom_id res chain seq x y z
N MET A 1 21.12 -67.93 54.88
CA MET A 1 20.74 -66.51 54.96
C MET A 1 21.16 -65.85 53.66
N LYS A 2 20.22 -65.60 52.78
CA LYS A 2 20.44 -64.94 51.48
C LYS A 2 19.48 -63.69 51.43
N THR A 3 20.08 -62.55 51.47
CA THR A 3 19.40 -61.26 51.35
C THR A 3 19.22 -60.88 49.85
N LEU A 4 17.98 -60.71 49.45
CA LEU A 4 17.65 -60.18 48.14
C LEU A 4 17.59 -58.62 48.18
N PHE A 5 18.37 -58.01 47.29
CA PHE A 5 18.25 -56.57 47.00
C PHE A 5 17.27 -56.33 45.83
N PHE A 6 16.22 -55.60 46.09
CA PHE A 6 15.34 -55.08 45.06
C PHE A 6 15.87 -53.72 44.55
N GLY A 7 16.27 -53.68 43.29
CA GLY A 7 16.64 -52.44 42.62
C GLY A 7 15.41 -51.77 42.05
N SER A 8 15.12 -50.54 42.51
CA SER A 8 14.08 -49.70 41.95
C SER A 8 14.60 -49.00 40.67
N ALA A 9 14.01 -49.31 39.53
CA ALA A 9 14.23 -48.58 38.30
C ALA A 9 13.37 -47.29 38.27
N ALA A 10 14.00 -46.12 38.30
CA ALA A 10 13.36 -44.85 38.14
C ALA A 10 13.17 -44.55 36.63
N LEU A 11 11.92 -44.49 36.20
CA LEU A 11 11.57 -44.10 34.84
C LEU A 11 11.59 -42.56 34.74
N LEU A 12 12.56 -41.99 34.01
CA LEU A 12 12.64 -40.57 33.70
C LEU A 12 11.76 -40.32 32.49
N ALA A 13 10.58 -39.74 32.68
CA ALA A 13 9.77 -39.24 31.59
C ALA A 13 10.28 -37.88 31.13
N ALA A 14 10.88 -37.81 29.92
CA ALA A 14 11.27 -36.57 29.29
C ALA A 14 10.03 -35.91 28.70
N LEU A 15 9.54 -34.80 29.34
CA LEU A 15 8.59 -33.89 28.73
C LEU A 15 9.31 -33.08 27.64
N MET A 16 9.10 -33.41 26.39
CA MET A 16 9.39 -32.51 25.27
C MET A 16 8.36 -31.38 25.25
N GLY A 17 8.75 -30.23 25.80
CA GLY A 17 7.97 -29.00 25.65
C GLY A 17 7.99 -28.54 24.20
N LEU A 18 6.86 -28.62 23.50
CA LEU A 18 6.65 -27.88 22.25
C LEU A 18 6.63 -26.39 22.59
N SER A 19 7.78 -25.73 22.38
CA SER A 19 7.85 -24.27 22.36
C SER A 19 7.15 -23.78 21.10
N GLY A 20 5.85 -23.60 21.18
CA GLY A 20 5.10 -22.83 20.19
C GLY A 20 5.61 -21.41 20.22
N SER A 21 6.37 -20.99 19.19
CA SER A 21 6.71 -19.59 18.99
C SER A 21 5.41 -18.83 18.74
N ALA A 22 4.82 -18.28 19.81
CA ALA A 22 3.81 -17.25 19.68
C ALA A 22 4.49 -16.06 19.01
N PHE A 23 4.21 -15.85 17.72
CA PHE A 23 4.54 -14.58 17.08
C PHE A 23 3.80 -13.51 17.86
N ALA A 24 4.53 -12.74 18.65
CA ALA A 24 4.03 -11.55 19.29
C ALA A 24 3.51 -10.64 18.16
N GLN A 25 2.21 -10.48 18.08
CA GLN A 25 1.56 -9.48 17.25
C GLN A 25 1.97 -8.15 17.86
N THR A 26 3.08 -7.59 17.38
CA THR A 26 3.44 -6.20 17.68
C THR A 26 2.29 -5.37 17.13
N ASP A 27 1.75 -4.49 17.97
CA ASP A 27 0.77 -3.46 17.60
C ASP A 27 1.48 -2.49 16.63
N GLN A 28 1.70 -2.95 15.41
CA GLN A 28 2.37 -2.18 14.37
C GLN A 28 1.40 -1.12 13.89
N THR A 29 1.68 0.11 14.30
CA THR A 29 1.02 1.29 13.72
C THR A 29 1.09 1.18 12.19
N LEU A 30 -0.07 1.09 11.54
CA LEU A 30 -0.16 0.97 10.09
C LEU A 30 0.55 2.16 9.42
N PRO A 31 1.29 1.95 8.31
CA PRO A 31 2.00 3.03 7.62
C PRO A 31 1.09 4.16 7.15
N ILE A 32 -0.18 3.84 6.87
CA ILE A 32 -1.21 4.83 6.52
C ILE A 32 -2.33 4.71 7.56
N PRO A 33 -2.30 5.58 8.62
CA PRO A 33 -3.27 5.52 9.71
C PRO A 33 -4.72 5.74 9.24
N GLY A 34 -5.67 5.02 9.84
CA GLY A 34 -7.09 5.09 9.48
C GLY A 34 -7.45 4.40 8.16
N GLY A 35 -6.46 3.93 7.41
CA GLY A 35 -6.69 3.19 6.18
C GLY A 35 -7.03 1.72 6.42
N GLU A 36 -7.76 1.12 5.49
CA GLU A 36 -8.14 -0.28 5.56
C GLU A 36 -6.95 -1.24 5.41
N VAL A 37 -7.16 -2.46 5.87
CA VAL A 37 -6.32 -3.64 5.61
C VAL A 37 -7.18 -4.78 5.09
N ALA A 38 -6.59 -5.75 4.41
CA ALA A 38 -7.28 -6.99 4.09
C ALA A 38 -7.66 -7.73 5.38
N LYS A 39 -8.88 -8.26 5.42
CA LYS A 39 -9.35 -9.09 6.54
C LYS A 39 -8.59 -10.41 6.55
N ASP A 40 -8.30 -10.89 7.76
CA ASP A 40 -7.69 -12.20 7.91
C ASP A 40 -8.64 -13.29 7.39
N LEU A 41 -8.06 -14.21 6.63
CA LEU A 41 -8.76 -15.39 6.14
C LEU A 41 -8.03 -16.64 6.64
N PRO A 42 -8.54 -17.32 7.67
CA PRO A 42 -7.94 -18.55 8.17
C PRO A 42 -7.81 -19.59 7.04
N GLY A 43 -6.63 -20.15 6.88
CA GLY A 43 -6.34 -21.14 5.85
C GLY A 43 -6.07 -20.59 4.45
N ALA A 44 -5.93 -19.27 4.28
CA ALA A 44 -5.43 -18.67 3.05
C ALA A 44 -4.07 -19.29 2.66
N LYS A 45 -3.92 -19.64 1.38
CA LYS A 45 -2.71 -20.31 0.87
C LYS A 45 -1.63 -19.33 0.42
N GLU A 46 -2.03 -18.15 -0.02
CA GLU A 46 -1.15 -17.07 -0.45
C GLU A 46 -1.27 -15.90 0.51
N LEU A 47 -0.16 -15.49 1.08
CA LEU A 47 -0.03 -14.35 1.97
C LEU A 47 1.14 -13.47 1.49
N PRO A 48 1.19 -12.19 1.87
CA PRO A 48 2.38 -11.39 1.63
C PRO A 48 3.62 -12.05 2.24
N ASP A 49 4.67 -12.19 1.44
CA ASP A 49 5.97 -12.73 1.88
C ASP A 49 6.88 -11.55 2.29
N PRO A 50 7.30 -11.44 3.57
CA PRO A 50 8.16 -10.36 4.05
C PRO A 50 9.55 -10.34 3.41
N ASN A 51 10.00 -11.45 2.79
CA ASN A 51 11.30 -11.55 2.13
C ASN A 51 11.29 -10.99 0.69
N LEU A 52 10.11 -10.78 0.10
CA LEU A 52 9.99 -10.24 -1.25
C LEU A 52 10.03 -8.70 -1.26
N VAL A 53 10.60 -8.15 -2.32
CA VAL A 53 10.52 -6.72 -2.62
C VAL A 53 9.35 -6.48 -3.58
N TYR A 54 8.30 -5.84 -3.10
CA TYR A 54 7.08 -5.54 -3.84
C TYR A 54 7.27 -4.25 -4.66
N LYS A 55 7.65 -4.39 -5.91
CA LYS A 55 7.67 -3.31 -6.89
C LYS A 55 6.34 -3.31 -7.64
N VAL A 56 5.44 -2.40 -7.28
CA VAL A 56 4.08 -2.38 -7.83
C VAL A 56 3.73 -0.97 -8.29
N VAL A 57 3.19 -0.84 -9.50
CA VAL A 57 2.62 0.41 -10.00
C VAL A 57 1.11 0.25 -10.17
N PHE A 58 0.38 1.16 -9.55
CA PHE A 58 -1.06 1.32 -9.72
C PHE A 58 -1.35 2.43 -10.72
N ASP A 59 -2.29 2.18 -11.59
CA ASP A 59 -2.77 3.11 -12.60
C ASP A 59 -4.16 3.61 -12.16
N ILE A 60 -4.33 4.93 -11.97
CA ILE A 60 -5.59 5.56 -11.59
C ILE A 60 -6.07 6.43 -12.75
N ALA A 61 -6.97 5.85 -13.56
CA ALA A 61 -7.51 6.46 -14.77
C ALA A 61 -8.92 7.04 -14.58
N THR A 62 -9.61 6.72 -13.50
CA THR A 62 -11.00 7.10 -13.25
C THR A 62 -11.11 8.15 -12.15
N ALA A 63 -12.12 9.01 -12.23
CA ALA A 63 -12.50 9.92 -11.16
C ALA A 63 -13.28 9.16 -10.06
N ALA A 64 -13.42 9.77 -8.89
CA ALA A 64 -14.38 9.30 -7.89
C ALA A 64 -15.82 9.44 -8.40
N PRO A 65 -16.77 8.60 -7.93
CA PRO A 65 -18.18 8.69 -8.35
C PRO A 65 -18.85 10.03 -8.00
N LYS A 66 -18.44 10.64 -6.90
CA LYS A 66 -18.87 11.97 -6.48
C LYS A 66 -17.67 12.86 -6.19
N ILE A 67 -17.86 14.16 -6.32
CA ILE A 67 -16.79 15.15 -6.15
C ILE A 67 -16.19 15.16 -4.74
N ASP A 68 -17.00 14.88 -3.73
CA ASP A 68 -16.60 14.88 -2.32
C ASP A 68 -16.09 13.51 -1.85
N ASP A 69 -16.09 12.49 -2.72
CA ASP A 69 -15.62 11.16 -2.37
C ASP A 69 -14.10 11.06 -2.59
N VAL A 70 -13.42 10.41 -1.67
CA VAL A 70 -12.04 9.95 -1.89
C VAL A 70 -12.02 8.96 -3.04
N ASN A 71 -11.02 9.05 -3.91
CA ASN A 71 -10.93 8.16 -5.07
C ASN A 71 -10.76 6.69 -4.64
N PRO A 72 -11.60 5.77 -5.13
CA PRO A 72 -11.54 4.34 -4.78
C PRO A 72 -10.20 3.67 -5.12
N GLY A 73 -9.54 4.10 -6.19
CA GLY A 73 -8.20 3.61 -6.53
C GLY A 73 -7.17 3.92 -5.45
N LEU A 74 -7.22 5.13 -4.86
CA LEU A 74 -6.35 5.49 -3.74
C LEU A 74 -6.64 4.63 -2.50
N THR A 75 -7.91 4.40 -2.17
CA THR A 75 -8.25 3.53 -1.03
C THR A 75 -7.80 2.09 -1.24
N GLY A 76 -7.83 1.61 -2.49
CA GLY A 76 -7.27 0.31 -2.87
C GLY A 76 -5.77 0.21 -2.63
N VAL A 77 -5.02 1.25 -3.03
CA VAL A 77 -3.56 1.32 -2.77
C VAL A 77 -3.27 1.35 -1.27
N VAL A 78 -4.02 2.15 -0.49
CA VAL A 78 -3.89 2.21 0.98
C VAL A 78 -4.06 0.82 1.59
N ARG A 79 -5.13 0.13 1.21
CA ARG A 79 -5.42 -1.22 1.70
C ARG A 79 -4.29 -2.19 1.36
N TYR A 80 -3.72 -2.10 0.16
CA TYR A 80 -2.59 -2.93 -0.26
C TYR A 80 -1.35 -2.65 0.60
N VAL A 81 -0.92 -1.38 0.72
CA VAL A 81 0.26 -0.96 1.51
C VAL A 81 0.14 -1.39 2.97
N ASN A 82 -1.01 -1.14 3.59
CA ASN A 82 -1.27 -1.51 4.97
C ASN A 82 -1.30 -3.04 5.15
N THR A 83 -1.83 -3.79 4.17
CA THR A 83 -1.85 -5.26 4.20
C THR A 83 -0.43 -5.83 4.12
N LEU A 84 0.42 -5.30 3.25
CA LEU A 84 1.83 -5.70 3.19
C LEU A 84 2.52 -5.48 4.53
N ALA A 85 2.36 -4.29 5.11
CA ALA A 85 2.95 -3.96 6.40
C ALA A 85 2.45 -4.85 7.53
N LYS A 86 1.12 -5.08 7.62
CA LYS A 86 0.52 -5.99 8.60
C LYS A 86 1.12 -7.39 8.55
N ASN A 87 1.53 -7.85 7.36
CA ASN A 87 2.15 -9.15 7.15
C ASN A 87 3.69 -9.12 7.22
N GLY A 88 4.28 -8.07 7.80
CA GLY A 88 5.71 -8.01 8.08
C GLY A 88 6.59 -7.51 6.94
N VAL A 89 6.02 -7.11 5.79
CA VAL A 89 6.81 -6.53 4.69
C VAL A 89 7.35 -5.17 5.12
N LEU A 90 8.67 -5.02 5.16
CA LEU A 90 9.35 -3.80 5.60
C LEU A 90 9.13 -2.62 4.66
N ALA A 91 9.35 -1.38 5.14
CA ALA A 91 9.15 -0.17 4.37
C ALA A 91 10.00 -0.12 3.10
N ASP A 92 11.25 -0.52 3.18
CA ASP A 92 12.20 -0.58 2.07
C ASP A 92 11.90 -1.70 1.06
N HIS A 93 11.08 -2.68 1.43
CA HIS A 93 10.57 -3.72 0.54
C HIS A 93 9.25 -3.32 -0.16
N ARG A 94 8.62 -2.19 0.21
CA ARG A 94 7.40 -1.68 -0.41
C ARG A 94 7.71 -0.57 -1.40
N LYS A 95 8.01 -0.90 -2.65
CA LYS A 95 8.28 0.04 -3.76
C LYS A 95 6.98 0.27 -4.53
N ILE A 96 6.12 1.12 -4.03
CA ILE A 96 4.78 1.35 -4.57
C ILE A 96 4.75 2.68 -5.32
N ALA A 97 4.29 2.64 -6.56
CA ALA A 97 4.08 3.81 -7.40
C ALA A 97 2.60 3.94 -7.79
N VAL A 98 2.13 5.17 -7.95
CA VAL A 98 0.78 5.50 -8.45
C VAL A 98 0.92 6.46 -9.61
N VAL A 99 0.28 6.15 -10.74
CA VAL A 99 0.27 7.00 -11.94
C VAL A 99 -1.14 7.48 -12.23
N PHE A 100 -1.36 8.78 -12.10
CA PHE A 100 -2.65 9.42 -12.40
C PHE A 100 -2.71 9.85 -13.87
N HIS A 101 -3.83 9.54 -14.53
CA HIS A 101 -4.09 10.00 -15.88
C HIS A 101 -5.61 10.02 -16.18
N ARG A 102 -6.02 10.46 -17.37
CA ARG A 102 -7.42 10.51 -17.77
C ARG A 102 -8.32 11.13 -16.69
N GLY A 103 -9.37 10.44 -16.24
CA GLY A 103 -10.28 10.88 -15.17
C GLY A 103 -9.61 11.11 -13.82
N GLY A 104 -8.53 10.39 -13.53
CA GLY A 104 -7.75 10.54 -12.30
C GLY A 104 -6.93 11.84 -12.23
N THR A 105 -6.81 12.62 -13.31
CA THR A 105 -5.95 13.81 -13.32
C THR A 105 -6.40 14.91 -12.37
N GLU A 106 -7.69 15.10 -12.13
CA GLU A 106 -8.18 16.16 -11.21
C GLU A 106 -7.83 15.90 -9.75
N ILE A 107 -7.57 14.64 -9.37
CA ILE A 107 -7.20 14.22 -7.99
C ILE A 107 -5.93 14.92 -7.51
N VAL A 108 -5.00 15.20 -8.45
CA VAL A 108 -3.65 15.68 -8.12
C VAL A 108 -3.57 17.18 -7.86
N LEU A 109 -4.68 17.93 -8.01
CA LEU A 109 -4.70 19.37 -7.82
C LEU A 109 -4.58 19.76 -6.34
N ASN A 110 -3.83 20.83 -6.08
CA ASN A 110 -3.89 21.45 -4.77
C ASN A 110 -5.32 21.91 -4.46
N ASN A 111 -5.64 22.11 -3.19
CA ASN A 111 -7.01 22.39 -2.76
C ASN A 111 -7.58 23.67 -3.35
N GLU A 112 -6.78 24.72 -3.49
CA GLU A 112 -7.20 26.00 -4.06
C GLU A 112 -7.65 25.85 -5.51
N THR A 113 -6.82 25.23 -6.33
CA THR A 113 -7.13 25.01 -7.75
C THR A 113 -8.29 24.03 -7.92
N PHE A 114 -8.36 23.00 -7.09
CA PHE A 114 -9.48 22.07 -7.11
C PHE A 114 -10.81 22.79 -6.83
N LYS A 115 -10.87 23.62 -5.78
CA LYS A 115 -12.04 24.47 -5.45
C LYS A 115 -12.46 25.37 -6.61
N ALA A 116 -11.50 26.07 -7.20
CA ALA A 116 -11.79 26.98 -8.32
C ALA A 116 -12.40 26.26 -9.53
N ARG A 117 -12.05 24.99 -9.74
CA ARG A 117 -12.55 24.18 -10.87
C ARG A 117 -13.81 23.38 -10.56
N ASN A 118 -14.12 23.17 -9.28
CA ASN A 118 -15.17 22.27 -8.82
C ASN A 118 -16.19 22.99 -7.91
N GLN A 119 -16.65 24.16 -8.30
CA GLN A 119 -17.76 24.89 -7.65
C GLN A 119 -17.57 25.12 -6.13
N GLY A 120 -16.32 25.23 -5.68
CA GLY A 120 -15.99 25.48 -4.28
C GLY A 120 -15.80 24.24 -3.41
N HIS A 121 -15.93 23.04 -3.96
CA HIS A 121 -15.67 21.78 -3.23
C HIS A 121 -14.17 21.63 -2.91
N ASP A 122 -13.86 21.14 -1.71
CA ASP A 122 -12.49 20.76 -1.33
C ASP A 122 -12.06 19.49 -2.07
N ASN A 123 -10.75 19.37 -2.33
CA ASN A 123 -10.21 18.11 -2.83
C ASN A 123 -10.13 17.07 -1.69
N PRO A 124 -10.99 16.04 -1.68
CA PRO A 124 -11.04 15.07 -0.58
C PRO A 124 -9.80 14.16 -0.50
N ASN A 125 -8.95 14.19 -1.54
CA ASN A 125 -7.81 13.28 -1.65
C ASN A 125 -6.52 13.83 -1.02
N VAL A 126 -6.43 15.14 -0.74
CA VAL A 126 -5.20 15.82 -0.29
C VAL A 126 -4.58 15.14 0.93
N ALA A 127 -5.36 15.00 2.01
CA ALA A 127 -4.85 14.43 3.27
C ALA A 127 -4.38 12.97 3.09
N LEU A 128 -5.11 12.20 2.27
CA LEU A 128 -4.75 10.81 1.99
C LEU A 128 -3.46 10.71 1.19
N ILE A 129 -3.30 11.49 0.12
CA ILE A 129 -2.08 11.52 -0.69
C ILE A 129 -0.87 11.91 0.16
N GLN A 130 -1.01 12.90 1.03
CA GLN A 130 0.06 13.30 1.96
C GLN A 130 0.45 12.19 2.93
N SER A 131 -0.52 11.48 3.47
CA SER A 131 -0.29 10.34 4.36
C SER A 131 0.42 9.19 3.62
N MET A 132 -0.03 8.87 2.41
CA MET A 132 0.58 7.85 1.56
C MET A 132 2.01 8.22 1.14
N LYS A 133 2.27 9.50 0.83
CA LYS A 133 3.63 9.98 0.52
C LYS A 133 4.59 9.77 1.68
N LYS A 134 4.14 10.08 2.91
CA LYS A 134 4.90 9.80 4.15
C LYS A 134 5.17 8.31 4.35
N ALA A 135 4.26 7.44 3.89
CA ALA A 135 4.41 5.99 3.90
C ALA A 135 5.33 5.45 2.77
N GLY A 136 5.89 6.33 1.93
CA GLY A 136 6.85 5.98 0.87
C GLY A 136 6.23 5.68 -0.49
N VAL A 137 4.96 6.03 -0.72
CA VAL A 137 4.32 5.88 -2.04
C VAL A 137 4.85 6.97 -2.99
N ASP A 138 5.27 6.55 -4.19
CA ASP A 138 5.72 7.42 -5.27
C ASP A 138 4.53 7.82 -6.16
N PHE A 139 4.26 9.12 -6.27
CA PHE A 139 3.13 9.64 -7.03
C PHE A 139 3.57 10.35 -8.30
N ARG A 140 2.91 10.02 -9.40
CA ARG A 140 3.16 10.54 -10.75
C ARG A 140 1.87 10.93 -11.42
N VAL A 141 1.90 12.00 -12.24
CA VAL A 141 0.76 12.38 -13.08
C VAL A 141 1.19 12.57 -14.53
N CYS A 142 0.29 12.19 -15.43
CA CYS A 142 0.46 12.35 -16.88
C CYS A 142 0.45 13.82 -17.29
N GLY A 143 1.56 14.38 -17.72
CA GLY A 143 1.67 15.75 -18.22
C GLY A 143 0.78 16.01 -19.43
N GLN A 144 0.60 15.04 -20.33
CA GLN A 144 -0.33 15.17 -21.45
C GLN A 144 -1.78 15.35 -20.97
N ALA A 145 -2.18 14.67 -19.90
CA ALA A 145 -3.51 14.81 -19.31
C ALA A 145 -3.67 16.16 -18.58
N VAL A 146 -2.63 16.65 -17.93
CA VAL A 146 -2.56 17.98 -17.29
C VAL A 146 -2.76 19.05 -18.36
N LEU A 147 -1.98 19.00 -19.46
CA LEU A 147 -2.08 19.97 -20.57
C LEU A 147 -3.45 19.93 -21.26
N ALA A 148 -3.96 18.73 -21.57
CA ALA A 148 -5.27 18.57 -22.23
C ALA A 148 -6.42 19.16 -21.40
N ARG A 149 -6.29 19.21 -20.08
CA ARG A 149 -7.28 19.81 -19.17
C ARG A 149 -7.01 21.28 -18.88
N LYS A 150 -6.02 21.88 -19.52
CA LYS A 150 -5.61 23.27 -19.29
C LYS A 150 -5.31 23.54 -17.80
N ILE A 151 -4.68 22.58 -17.15
CA ILE A 151 -4.19 22.69 -15.77
C ILE A 151 -2.78 23.29 -15.84
N ASP A 152 -2.49 24.30 -15.01
CA ASP A 152 -1.13 24.77 -14.79
C ASP A 152 -0.38 23.69 -13.98
N PRO A 153 0.73 23.10 -14.48
CA PRO A 153 1.50 22.11 -13.75
C PRO A 153 1.94 22.55 -12.35
N LYS A 154 2.09 23.86 -12.11
CA LYS A 154 2.44 24.42 -10.80
C LYS A 154 1.32 24.27 -9.75
N THR A 155 0.12 23.95 -10.16
CA THR A 155 -1.04 23.72 -9.28
C THR A 155 -1.22 22.26 -8.88
N VAL A 156 -0.40 21.37 -9.42
CA VAL A 156 -0.28 19.99 -8.96
C VAL A 156 0.33 20.00 -7.55
N MET A 157 -0.17 19.11 -6.68
CA MET A 157 0.35 18.98 -5.31
C MET A 157 1.85 18.63 -5.34
N PRO A 158 2.66 19.20 -4.41
CA PRO A 158 4.12 19.01 -4.39
C PRO A 158 4.55 17.55 -4.13
N GLU A 159 3.66 16.73 -3.59
CA GLU A 159 3.87 15.29 -3.38
C GLU A 159 3.94 14.49 -4.68
N ILE A 160 3.51 15.07 -5.81
CA ILE A 160 3.26 14.39 -7.09
C ILE A 160 4.17 14.95 -8.18
N GLU A 161 4.94 14.08 -8.82
CA GLU A 161 5.79 14.44 -9.95
C GLU A 161 4.98 14.45 -11.26
N VAL A 162 5.20 15.48 -12.09
CA VAL A 162 4.59 15.56 -13.42
C VAL A 162 5.51 14.92 -14.44
N ASP A 163 5.12 13.77 -14.96
CA ASP A 163 5.85 13.06 -16.00
C ASP A 163 5.36 13.47 -17.40
N LEU A 164 6.18 13.24 -18.43
CA LEU A 164 5.82 13.59 -19.81
C LEU A 164 4.50 12.94 -20.23
N TRP A 165 4.34 11.64 -19.98
CA TRP A 165 3.21 10.86 -20.45
C TRP A 165 3.05 9.57 -19.64
N ALA A 166 1.83 9.26 -19.16
CA ALA A 166 1.56 8.07 -18.35
C ALA A 166 2.01 6.77 -19.02
N LEU A 167 1.80 6.62 -20.33
CA LEU A 167 2.23 5.41 -21.04
C LEU A 167 3.75 5.20 -20.92
N THR A 168 4.55 6.26 -21.13
CA THR A 168 6.00 6.17 -20.97
C THR A 168 6.39 5.83 -19.54
N THR A 169 5.74 6.47 -18.55
CA THR A 169 5.99 6.20 -17.13
C THR A 169 5.70 4.75 -16.77
N LEU A 170 4.52 4.24 -17.16
CA LEU A 170 4.10 2.86 -16.90
C LEU A 170 5.03 1.85 -17.54
N VAL A 171 5.42 2.05 -18.81
CA VAL A 171 6.39 1.17 -19.52
C VAL A 171 7.74 1.20 -18.82
N ASN A 172 8.27 2.39 -18.49
CA ASN A 172 9.56 2.52 -17.83
C ASN A 172 9.58 1.87 -16.44
N LEU A 173 8.49 1.98 -15.67
CA LEU A 173 8.38 1.32 -14.38
C LEU A 173 8.38 -0.20 -14.54
N GLN A 174 7.61 -0.74 -15.50
CA GLN A 174 7.60 -2.18 -15.79
C GLN A 174 8.97 -2.70 -16.23
N LEU A 175 9.70 -1.96 -17.10
CA LEU A 175 11.07 -2.30 -17.48
C LEU A 175 12.06 -2.27 -16.29
N ARG A 176 11.75 -1.51 -15.23
CA ARG A 176 12.49 -1.50 -13.96
C ARG A 176 12.03 -2.59 -12.99
N GLY A 177 11.15 -3.50 -13.43
CA GLY A 177 10.67 -4.65 -12.67
C GLY A 177 9.43 -4.38 -11.82
N TYR A 178 8.68 -3.30 -12.06
CA TYR A 178 7.39 -3.10 -11.41
C TYR A 178 6.30 -3.95 -12.07
N VAL A 179 5.48 -4.58 -11.25
CA VAL A 179 4.24 -5.24 -11.70
C VAL A 179 3.15 -4.18 -11.80
N HIS A 180 2.48 -4.11 -12.94
CA HIS A 180 1.36 -3.20 -13.15
C HIS A 180 0.06 -3.81 -12.62
N VAL A 181 -0.61 -3.08 -11.75
CA VAL A 181 -1.91 -3.44 -11.17
C VAL A 181 -2.86 -2.26 -11.35
N GLY A 182 -4.00 -2.51 -11.93
CA GLY A 182 -5.03 -1.50 -12.14
C GLY A 182 -5.47 -1.43 -13.58
N GLY A 183 -6.29 -0.41 -13.89
CA GLY A 183 -6.88 -0.25 -15.21
C GLY A 183 -8.32 -0.75 -15.29
N GLU A 184 -9.08 -0.64 -14.18
CA GLU A 184 -10.55 -0.66 -14.28
C GLU A 184 -11.12 0.74 -14.53
#